data_5c0a2827f0c2a15711a3daa649240e24
#
_entry.id   5c0a2827f0c2a15711a3daa649240e24
#
_cell.length_a   1.000
_cell.length_b   1.000
_cell.length_c   1.000
_cell.angle_alpha   90.00
_cell.angle_beta   90.00
_cell.angle_gamma   90.00
#
_symmetry.space_group_name_H-M   'P 1'
#
loop_
_entity.id
_entity.type
_entity.pdbx_description
1 polymer ?
#
loop_
_entity_poly.entity_id
_entity_poly.type
_entity_poly.pdbx_seq_one_letter_code
_entity_poly.pdbx_strand_id
1 'polypeptide(L)'
;IQTIKQMLPVEIYKQTPSVDVKWIMPCASINDAPRFRYRGLHLDESRHFFGMEEVKRYLDIMEVHKLNTFHWHLTDDQGWRIEIKKYPELTSVGSLRSGTCVKKDFNSTDGIPYGEGMWYTQEQIREVIDYAAAKGIDVIPEIDLPGHMLAALTAYPELGCTGGPYSVWTRWGISDDVLCAGNEETMVFLEN
;
A
#
# COMPACT_ATOMS: atom_id res chain seq x y z
N ILE A 1 -14.98 -6.04 20.44
CA ILE A 1 -13.98 -5.32 21.26
C ILE A 1 -14.11 -3.81 21.06
N GLN A 2 -14.15 -3.28 19.85
CA GLN A 2 -14.18 -1.83 19.59
C GLN A 2 -15.44 -1.14 20.15
N THR A 3 -16.60 -1.79 20.09
CA THR A 3 -17.83 -1.28 20.71
C THR A 3 -17.65 -1.08 22.23
N ILE A 4 -16.96 -2.00 22.91
CA ILE A 4 -16.65 -1.88 24.34
C ILE A 4 -15.70 -0.72 24.59
N LYS A 5 -14.64 -0.56 23.79
CA LYS A 5 -13.71 0.59 23.88
C LYS A 5 -14.44 1.92 23.73
N GLN A 6 -15.43 2.00 22.83
CA GLN A 6 -16.25 3.20 22.62
C GLN A 6 -17.18 3.54 23.77
N MET A 7 -17.42 2.63 24.71
CA MET A 7 -18.20 2.88 25.95
C MET A 7 -17.33 3.40 27.09
N LEU A 8 -16.02 3.35 26.95
CA LEU A 8 -15.07 3.83 27.94
C LEU A 8 -14.71 5.30 27.67
N PRO A 9 -14.13 6.00 28.66
CA PRO A 9 -13.59 7.35 28.43
C PRO A 9 -12.64 7.39 27.25
N VAL A 10 -12.65 8.50 26.51
CA VAL A 10 -11.82 8.69 25.30
C VAL A 10 -10.32 8.54 25.55
N GLU A 11 -9.92 8.66 26.80
CA GLU A 11 -8.54 8.43 27.27
C GLU A 11 -8.03 7.03 27.00
N ILE A 12 -8.91 6.05 26.71
CA ILE A 12 -8.52 4.68 26.31
C ILE A 12 -7.65 4.66 25.02
N TYR A 13 -7.75 5.71 24.20
CA TYR A 13 -6.97 5.85 22.97
C TYR A 13 -5.66 6.62 23.14
N LYS A 14 -5.37 7.14 24.34
CA LYS A 14 -4.12 7.84 24.62
C LYS A 14 -2.98 6.84 24.80
N GLN A 15 -1.82 7.15 24.25
CA GLN A 15 -0.61 6.35 24.44
C GLN A 15 0.04 6.56 25.81
N THR A 16 -0.32 7.64 26.50
CA THR A 16 0.20 7.97 27.84
C THR A 16 -0.85 7.70 28.91
N PRO A 17 -0.46 7.14 30.06
CA PRO A 17 -1.39 6.93 31.18
C PRO A 17 -2.08 8.21 31.62
N SER A 18 -3.40 8.15 31.82
CA SER A 18 -4.20 9.26 32.33
C SER A 18 -4.54 8.98 33.81
N VAL A 19 -4.07 9.84 34.73
CA VAL A 19 -4.13 9.58 36.18
C VAL A 19 -5.48 9.97 36.82
N ASP A 20 -6.26 10.90 36.23
CA ASP A 20 -7.50 11.43 36.82
C ASP A 20 -8.77 10.93 36.10
N VAL A 21 -8.68 9.82 35.39
CA VAL A 21 -9.82 9.28 34.62
C VAL A 21 -10.58 8.27 35.44
N LYS A 22 -11.87 8.47 35.59
CA LYS A 22 -12.77 7.45 36.13
C LYS A 22 -13.08 6.44 35.02
N TRP A 23 -12.48 5.28 35.07
CA TRP A 23 -12.72 4.17 34.16
C TRP A 23 -14.06 3.51 34.46
N ILE A 24 -15.14 4.14 34.01
CA ILE A 24 -16.52 3.67 34.23
C ILE A 24 -17.11 3.32 32.87
N MET A 25 -17.67 2.13 32.77
CA MET A 25 -18.46 1.68 31.63
C MET A 25 -19.93 1.63 32.08
N PRO A 26 -20.86 2.30 31.38
CA PRO A 26 -22.27 2.23 31.72
C PRO A 26 -22.83 0.83 31.47
N CYS A 27 -23.76 0.39 32.30
CA CYS A 27 -24.53 -0.81 32.03
C CYS A 27 -25.41 -0.58 30.80
N ALA A 28 -25.25 -1.39 29.77
CA ALA A 28 -26.00 -1.25 28.52
C ALA A 28 -26.25 -2.62 27.88
N SER A 29 -27.36 -2.72 27.16
CA SER A 29 -27.60 -3.80 26.23
C SER A 29 -27.42 -3.25 24.81
N ILE A 30 -26.47 -3.83 24.07
CA ILE A 30 -26.09 -3.35 22.74
C ILE A 30 -26.44 -4.41 21.70
N ASN A 31 -27.29 -4.03 20.75
CA ASN A 31 -27.57 -4.79 19.54
C ASN A 31 -27.04 -4.00 18.34
N ASP A 32 -25.81 -4.31 17.92
CA ASP A 32 -25.09 -3.59 16.88
C ASP A 32 -24.54 -4.55 15.84
N ALA A 33 -24.73 -4.21 14.57
CA ALA A 33 -24.19 -4.94 13.44
C ALA A 33 -23.72 -3.95 12.36
N PRO A 34 -22.63 -4.23 11.64
CA PRO A 34 -22.17 -3.37 10.57
C PRO A 34 -23.20 -3.37 9.41
N ARG A 35 -23.51 -2.17 8.91
CA ARG A 35 -24.42 -2.00 7.76
C ARG A 35 -23.83 -2.59 6.47
N PHE A 36 -22.50 -2.47 6.31
CA PHE A 36 -21.77 -2.99 5.15
C PHE A 36 -20.79 -4.07 5.59
N ARG A 37 -20.76 -5.16 4.84
CA ARG A 37 -19.78 -6.25 5.08
C ARG A 37 -18.36 -5.80 4.76
N TYR A 38 -18.15 -5.14 3.62
CA TYR A 38 -16.87 -4.56 3.21
C TYR A 38 -16.77 -3.12 3.72
N ARG A 39 -15.76 -2.85 4.51
CA ARG A 39 -15.46 -1.51 5.07
C ARG A 39 -13.96 -1.29 4.98
N GLY A 40 -13.51 -0.81 3.82
CA GLY A 40 -12.10 -0.72 3.48
C GLY A 40 -11.56 0.70 3.44
N LEU A 41 -10.25 0.79 3.59
CA LEU A 41 -9.44 1.94 3.20
C LEU A 41 -8.36 1.48 2.23
N HIS A 42 -7.94 2.40 1.37
CA HIS A 42 -6.90 2.23 0.38
C HIS A 42 -5.67 3.08 0.74
N LEU A 43 -4.46 2.54 0.56
CA LEU A 43 -3.20 3.26 0.71
C LEU A 43 -2.34 3.06 -0.52
N ASP A 44 -1.96 4.16 -1.18
CA ASP A 44 -1.06 4.17 -2.32
C ASP A 44 0.39 4.38 -1.86
N GLU A 45 1.16 3.31 -1.90
CA GLU A 45 2.59 3.30 -1.56
C GLU A 45 3.49 3.52 -2.77
N SER A 46 2.96 3.32 -3.97
CA SER A 46 3.73 3.46 -5.20
C SER A 46 4.15 4.91 -5.42
N ARG A 47 3.19 5.84 -5.34
CA ARG A 47 3.46 7.26 -5.55
C ARG A 47 4.22 7.87 -4.39
N HIS A 48 3.90 7.44 -3.13
CA HIS A 48 4.64 7.82 -1.93
C HIS A 48 4.75 6.62 -0.98
N PHE A 49 5.98 6.28 -0.61
CA PHE A 49 6.26 5.19 0.32
C PHE A 49 6.20 5.69 1.76
N PHE A 50 5.38 5.07 2.59
CA PHE A 50 5.18 5.46 3.99
C PHE A 50 5.97 4.59 4.97
N GLY A 51 6.20 3.32 4.63
CA GLY A 51 6.94 2.38 5.46
C GLY A 51 6.12 1.71 6.57
N MET A 52 6.75 0.74 7.24
CA MET A 52 6.10 -0.18 8.18
C MET A 52 5.36 0.51 9.33
N GLU A 53 5.95 1.54 9.92
CA GLU A 53 5.37 2.22 11.09
C GLU A 53 4.08 2.95 10.74
N GLU A 54 4.05 3.66 9.61
CA GLU A 54 2.86 4.38 9.18
C GLU A 54 1.76 3.41 8.70
N VAL A 55 2.11 2.29 8.05
CA VAL A 55 1.16 1.24 7.69
C VAL A 55 0.50 0.66 8.95
N LYS A 56 1.27 0.33 9.98
CA LYS A 56 0.72 -0.16 11.25
C LYS A 56 -0.18 0.88 11.93
N ARG A 57 0.25 2.15 11.93
CA ARG A 57 -0.58 3.26 12.43
C ARG A 57 -1.88 3.41 11.65
N TYR A 58 -1.83 3.22 10.34
CA TYR A 58 -3.02 3.23 9.49
C TYR A 58 -4.00 2.10 9.86
N LEU A 59 -3.48 0.89 10.12
CA LEU A 59 -4.25 -0.25 10.60
C LEU A 59 -4.85 -0.01 12.01
N ASP A 60 -4.13 0.69 12.89
CA ASP A 60 -4.67 1.08 14.20
C ASP A 60 -5.86 2.02 14.07
N ILE A 61 -5.79 2.99 13.16
CA ILE A 61 -6.90 3.89 12.85
C ILE A 61 -8.08 3.11 12.27
N MET A 62 -7.82 2.18 11.35
CA MET A 62 -8.86 1.32 10.78
C MET A 62 -9.57 0.50 11.85
N GLU A 63 -8.84 -0.08 12.80
CA GLU A 63 -9.39 -0.84 13.92
C GLU A 63 -10.35 0.02 14.75
N VAL A 64 -9.95 1.24 15.12
CA VAL A 64 -10.78 2.17 15.92
C VAL A 64 -12.09 2.51 15.20
N HIS A 65 -12.05 2.64 13.87
CA HIS A 65 -13.22 2.94 13.04
C HIS A 65 -14.01 1.70 12.60
N LYS A 66 -13.69 0.51 13.12
CA LYS A 66 -14.35 -0.77 12.77
C LYS A 66 -14.28 -1.09 11.28
N LEU A 67 -13.21 -0.64 10.60
CA LEU A 67 -12.91 -1.03 9.23
C LEU A 67 -12.26 -2.42 9.24
N ASN A 68 -12.48 -3.19 8.17
CA ASN A 68 -12.06 -4.59 8.14
C ASN A 68 -11.33 -5.01 6.86
N THR A 69 -11.01 -4.06 5.98
CA THR A 69 -10.33 -4.39 4.73
C THR A 69 -9.31 -3.30 4.40
N PHE A 70 -8.04 -3.68 4.37
CA PHE A 70 -6.94 -2.81 3.96
C PHE A 70 -6.54 -3.13 2.52
N HIS A 71 -6.82 -2.22 1.61
CA HIS A 71 -6.43 -2.29 0.22
C HIS A 71 -5.07 -1.60 0.06
N TRP A 72 -4.03 -2.39 -0.17
CA TRP A 72 -2.64 -1.95 -0.18
C TRP A 72 -2.10 -1.91 -1.60
N HIS A 73 -2.06 -0.71 -2.19
CA HIS A 73 -1.60 -0.47 -3.54
C HIS A 73 -0.08 -0.33 -3.57
N LEU A 74 0.59 -1.38 -4.02
CA LEU A 74 2.04 -1.55 -3.89
C LEU A 74 2.82 -1.29 -5.17
N THR A 75 2.15 -1.20 -6.32
CA THR A 75 2.81 -1.07 -7.62
C THR A 75 2.07 -0.13 -8.54
N ASP A 76 2.82 0.72 -9.25
CA ASP A 76 2.28 1.61 -10.27
C ASP A 76 3.42 2.15 -11.16
N ASP A 77 3.13 3.02 -12.10
CA ASP A 77 4.09 3.65 -13.02
C ASP A 77 5.23 4.39 -12.30
N GLN A 78 4.99 4.87 -11.07
CA GLN A 78 5.93 5.69 -10.30
C GLN A 78 6.78 4.90 -9.30
N GLY A 79 6.57 3.59 -9.18
CA GLY A 79 7.40 2.75 -8.35
C GLY A 79 6.83 1.38 -8.00
N TRP A 80 7.72 0.42 -7.83
CA TRP A 80 7.42 -0.93 -7.36
C TRP A 80 7.83 -1.08 -5.90
N ARG A 81 6.94 -1.51 -5.01
CA ARG A 81 7.16 -1.47 -3.55
C ARG A 81 7.08 -2.82 -2.83
N ILE A 82 7.03 -3.92 -3.58
CA ILE A 82 6.97 -5.27 -3.00
C ILE A 82 8.07 -6.16 -3.57
N GLU A 83 8.78 -6.88 -2.68
CA GLU A 83 9.81 -7.82 -3.09
C GLU A 83 9.22 -9.06 -3.78
N ILE A 84 9.70 -9.33 -4.98
CA ILE A 84 9.51 -10.59 -5.68
C ILE A 84 10.88 -11.23 -5.84
N LYS A 85 11.21 -12.24 -5.02
CA LYS A 85 12.56 -12.85 -4.95
C LYS A 85 13.04 -13.40 -6.29
N LYS A 86 12.13 -13.85 -7.15
CA LYS A 86 12.43 -14.33 -8.51
C LYS A 86 12.78 -13.20 -9.47
N TYR A 87 12.29 -11.99 -9.21
CA TYR A 87 12.48 -10.82 -10.06
C TYR A 87 13.07 -9.65 -9.26
N PRO A 88 14.36 -9.72 -8.86
CA PRO A 88 14.96 -8.76 -7.95
C PRO A 88 15.06 -7.34 -8.50
N GLU A 89 15.10 -7.19 -9.83
CA GLU A 89 15.16 -5.85 -10.45
C GLU A 89 13.86 -5.06 -10.29
N LEU A 90 12.74 -5.69 -9.98
CA LEU A 90 11.51 -4.99 -9.63
C LEU A 90 11.71 -4.02 -8.46
N THR A 91 12.53 -4.39 -7.48
CA THR A 91 12.86 -3.52 -6.34
C THR A 91 14.15 -2.74 -6.51
N SER A 92 15.20 -3.31 -7.12
CA SER A 92 16.48 -2.63 -7.30
C SER A 92 16.46 -1.57 -8.42
N VAL A 93 15.57 -1.69 -9.40
CA VAL A 93 15.39 -0.76 -10.52
C VAL A 93 14.01 -0.12 -10.46
N GLY A 94 12.96 -0.95 -10.42
CA GLY A 94 11.56 -0.49 -10.49
C GLY A 94 11.11 0.37 -9.30
N SER A 95 11.81 0.33 -8.16
CA SER A 95 11.50 1.23 -7.04
C SER A 95 12.02 2.66 -7.24
N LEU A 96 13.00 2.86 -8.15
CA LEU A 96 13.75 4.09 -8.28
C LEU A 96 13.16 5.02 -9.34
N ARG A 97 13.04 6.30 -9.03
CA ARG A 97 12.71 7.35 -10.00
C ARG A 97 13.60 8.56 -9.82
N SER A 98 13.81 9.33 -10.89
CA SER A 98 14.70 10.48 -10.90
C SER A 98 14.13 11.75 -10.27
N GLY A 99 12.87 11.73 -9.85
CA GLY A 99 12.21 12.87 -9.21
C GLY A 99 10.74 12.60 -8.98
N THR A 100 10.07 13.55 -8.34
CA THR A 100 8.63 13.50 -8.07
C THR A 100 7.94 14.73 -8.64
N CYS A 101 6.75 14.55 -9.20
CA CYS A 101 5.90 15.61 -9.71
C CYS A 101 5.53 16.62 -8.61
N VAL A 102 5.66 17.89 -8.88
CA VAL A 102 5.38 18.97 -7.94
C VAL A 102 3.94 19.47 -8.12
N LYS A 103 3.12 19.41 -7.08
CA LYS A 103 1.77 19.99 -7.03
C LYS A 103 0.84 19.55 -8.19
N LYS A 104 0.94 18.33 -8.67
CA LYS A 104 0.19 17.83 -9.84
C LYS A 104 0.49 18.57 -11.16
N ASP A 105 1.63 19.22 -11.26
CA ASP A 105 2.09 19.77 -12.53
C ASP A 105 2.77 18.67 -13.35
N PHE A 106 2.13 18.26 -14.43
CA PHE A 106 2.60 17.16 -15.29
C PHE A 106 3.95 17.44 -15.95
N ASN A 107 4.36 18.69 -16.02
CA ASN A 107 5.59 19.13 -16.70
C ASN A 107 6.72 19.46 -15.73
N SER A 108 6.49 19.32 -14.41
CA SER A 108 7.49 19.65 -13.40
C SER A 108 7.87 18.44 -12.56
N THR A 109 9.12 18.41 -12.13
CA THR A 109 9.66 17.46 -11.17
C THR A 109 10.60 18.19 -10.24
N ASP A 110 10.67 17.72 -8.98
CA ASP A 110 11.63 18.24 -8.00
C ASP A 110 13.09 17.83 -8.31
N GLY A 111 13.29 16.87 -9.24
CA GLY A 111 14.62 16.36 -9.60
C GLY A 111 15.34 15.62 -8.48
N ILE A 112 14.65 15.28 -7.40
CA ILE A 112 15.23 14.58 -6.25
C ILE A 112 15.03 13.07 -6.45
N PRO A 113 16.11 12.27 -6.57
CA PRO A 113 16.00 10.82 -6.67
C PRO A 113 15.17 10.24 -5.52
N TYR A 114 14.29 9.30 -5.83
CA TYR A 114 13.35 8.72 -4.89
C TYR A 114 13.26 7.21 -5.07
N GLY A 115 13.10 6.48 -3.97
CA GLY A 115 12.75 5.05 -3.99
C GLY A 115 13.84 4.11 -3.51
N GLU A 116 15.07 4.60 -3.23
CA GLU A 116 16.15 3.75 -2.71
C GLU A 116 15.76 3.16 -1.34
N GLY A 117 15.72 1.81 -1.27
CA GLY A 117 15.29 1.09 -0.07
C GLY A 117 13.81 1.27 0.30
N MET A 118 13.01 1.91 -0.55
CA MET A 118 11.60 2.20 -0.31
C MET A 118 10.70 1.11 -0.93
N TRP A 119 10.78 -0.08 -0.38
CA TRP A 119 9.97 -1.24 -0.72
C TRP A 119 9.89 -2.21 0.47
N TYR A 120 8.95 -3.14 0.45
CA TYR A 120 8.73 -4.11 1.51
C TYR A 120 9.31 -5.47 1.14
N THR A 121 10.06 -6.07 2.07
CA THR A 121 10.43 -7.49 1.97
C THR A 121 9.21 -8.38 2.17
N GLN A 122 9.29 -9.64 1.72
CA GLN A 122 8.22 -10.60 1.98
C GLN A 122 7.99 -10.83 3.47
N GLU A 123 9.03 -10.74 4.28
CA GLU A 123 8.95 -10.84 5.74
C GLU A 123 8.16 -9.65 6.34
N GLN A 124 8.41 -8.43 5.85
CA GLN A 124 7.66 -7.23 6.25
C GLN A 124 6.18 -7.30 5.83
N ILE A 125 5.91 -7.83 4.63
CA ILE A 125 4.52 -8.06 4.18
C ILE A 125 3.80 -9.02 5.13
N ARG A 126 4.43 -10.15 5.51
CA ARG A 126 3.84 -11.08 6.48
C ARG A 126 3.59 -10.42 7.84
N GLU A 127 4.53 -9.62 8.31
CA GLU A 127 4.39 -8.87 9.56
C GLU A 127 3.17 -7.93 9.53
N VAL A 128 2.93 -7.24 8.42
CA VAL A 128 1.74 -6.39 8.23
C VAL A 128 0.46 -7.23 8.23
N ILE A 129 0.47 -8.37 7.53
CA ILE A 129 -0.69 -9.27 7.47
C ILE A 129 -1.04 -9.80 8.87
N ASP A 130 -0.05 -10.26 9.63
CA ASP A 130 -0.24 -10.77 10.99
C ASP A 130 -0.76 -9.66 11.93
N TYR A 131 -0.21 -8.45 11.79
CA TYR A 131 -0.63 -7.28 12.56
C TYR A 131 -2.08 -6.88 12.27
N ALA A 132 -2.47 -6.90 10.99
CA ALA A 132 -3.84 -6.62 10.54
C ALA A 132 -4.82 -7.71 11.01
N ALA A 133 -4.44 -8.99 10.89
CA ALA A 133 -5.24 -10.13 11.31
C ALA A 133 -5.57 -10.09 12.81
N ALA A 134 -4.61 -9.69 13.65
CA ALA A 134 -4.83 -9.52 15.09
C ALA A 134 -5.90 -8.45 15.41
N LYS A 135 -6.19 -7.56 14.45
CA LYS A 135 -7.20 -6.49 14.54
C LYS A 135 -8.51 -6.85 13.81
N GLY A 136 -8.57 -8.00 13.16
CA GLY A 136 -9.71 -8.44 12.34
C GLY A 136 -9.81 -7.65 11.03
N ILE A 137 -8.67 -7.30 10.45
CA ILE A 137 -8.55 -6.59 9.17
C ILE A 137 -7.92 -7.54 8.16
N ASP A 138 -8.60 -7.76 7.04
CA ASP A 138 -8.06 -8.46 5.89
C ASP A 138 -7.19 -7.52 5.05
N VAL A 139 -6.02 -7.97 4.60
CA VAL A 139 -5.12 -7.23 3.72
C VAL A 139 -5.31 -7.73 2.29
N ILE A 140 -5.57 -6.80 1.37
CA ILE A 140 -5.62 -7.05 -0.06
C ILE A 140 -4.41 -6.33 -0.68
N PRO A 141 -3.29 -7.03 -0.91
CA PRO A 141 -2.17 -6.46 -1.65
C PRO A 141 -2.55 -6.36 -3.12
N GLU A 142 -2.40 -5.18 -3.70
CA GLU A 142 -2.69 -4.92 -5.09
C GLU A 142 -1.40 -4.84 -5.90
N ILE A 143 -1.37 -5.58 -7.01
CA ILE A 143 -0.43 -5.43 -8.11
C ILE A 143 -1.27 -5.10 -9.34
N ASP A 144 -1.23 -3.85 -9.78
CA ASP A 144 -2.06 -3.34 -10.88
C ASP A 144 -1.47 -3.76 -12.24
N LEU A 145 -2.31 -4.34 -13.10
CA LEU A 145 -1.89 -4.81 -14.42
C LEU A 145 -3.10 -4.87 -15.41
N PRO A 146 -2.88 -4.87 -16.73
CA PRO A 146 -1.60 -4.79 -17.46
C PRO A 146 -1.05 -3.36 -17.59
N GLY A 147 -1.86 -2.34 -17.30
CA GLY A 147 -1.44 -0.94 -17.18
C GLY A 147 -0.80 -0.67 -15.82
N HIS A 148 -0.31 0.56 -15.62
CA HIS A 148 0.37 0.98 -14.39
C HIS A 148 1.60 0.13 -14.04
N MET A 149 2.26 -0.42 -15.06
CA MET A 149 3.39 -1.35 -14.94
C MET A 149 4.73 -0.77 -15.42
N LEU A 150 4.81 0.54 -15.62
CA LEU A 150 6.02 1.17 -16.17
C LEU A 150 7.24 0.95 -15.28
N ALA A 151 7.06 0.89 -13.95
CA ALA A 151 8.13 0.55 -13.02
C ALA A 151 8.67 -0.88 -13.27
N ALA A 152 7.78 -1.84 -13.51
CA ALA A 152 8.17 -3.21 -13.87
C ALA A 152 8.79 -3.29 -15.26
N LEU A 153 8.24 -2.58 -16.25
CA LEU A 153 8.78 -2.50 -17.60
C LEU A 153 10.16 -1.83 -17.65
N THR A 154 10.45 -0.90 -16.72
CA THR A 154 11.79 -0.33 -16.59
C THR A 154 12.81 -1.39 -16.13
N ALA A 155 12.38 -2.29 -15.24
CA ALA A 155 13.22 -3.39 -14.75
C ALA A 155 13.35 -4.53 -15.77
N TYR A 156 12.26 -4.85 -16.47
CA TYR A 156 12.15 -5.98 -17.42
C TYR A 156 11.49 -5.51 -18.72
N PRO A 157 12.23 -4.78 -19.59
CA PRO A 157 11.66 -4.14 -20.77
C PRO A 157 11.13 -5.14 -21.82
N GLU A 158 11.60 -6.35 -21.81
CA GLU A 158 11.13 -7.45 -22.68
C GLU A 158 9.65 -7.81 -22.46
N LEU A 159 9.09 -7.47 -21.29
CA LEU A 159 7.69 -7.72 -20.97
C LEU A 159 6.73 -6.73 -21.64
N GLY A 160 7.24 -5.62 -22.19
CA GLY A 160 6.46 -4.61 -22.89
C GLY A 160 6.31 -4.88 -24.36
N CYS A 161 5.28 -4.28 -24.99
CA CYS A 161 5.00 -4.48 -26.42
C CYS A 161 6.07 -3.89 -27.35
N THR A 162 6.80 -2.88 -26.90
CA THR A 162 7.83 -2.18 -27.71
C THR A 162 9.26 -2.58 -27.36
N GLY A 163 9.46 -3.28 -26.22
CA GLY A 163 10.79 -3.67 -25.72
C GLY A 163 11.60 -2.50 -25.15
N GLY A 164 10.99 -1.35 -24.93
CA GLY A 164 11.63 -0.18 -24.33
C GLY A 164 12.42 0.72 -25.32
N PRO A 165 13.29 1.60 -24.79
CA PRO A 165 13.61 1.76 -23.37
C PRO A 165 12.48 2.40 -22.57
N TYR A 166 12.30 1.97 -21.32
CA TYR A 166 11.34 2.54 -20.39
C TYR A 166 12.04 3.26 -19.23
N SER A 167 11.32 4.11 -18.52
CA SER A 167 11.79 4.74 -17.29
C SER A 167 10.65 4.92 -16.30
N VAL A 168 10.93 4.68 -15.02
CA VAL A 168 9.94 4.89 -13.94
C VAL A 168 9.44 6.34 -13.97
N TRP A 169 8.13 6.51 -13.92
CA TRP A 169 7.52 7.83 -14.07
C TRP A 169 7.77 8.75 -12.89
N THR A 170 7.94 10.04 -13.25
CA THR A 170 8.11 11.14 -12.29
C THR A 170 6.88 12.03 -12.20
N ARG A 171 5.82 11.75 -12.98
CA ARG A 171 4.67 12.63 -13.19
C ARG A 171 3.34 11.91 -12.98
N TRP A 172 2.26 12.68 -12.92
CA TRP A 172 0.88 12.17 -12.92
C TRP A 172 0.47 11.72 -14.32
N GLY A 173 -0.53 10.86 -14.38
CA GLY A 173 -1.16 10.43 -15.63
C GLY A 173 -1.18 8.91 -15.75
N ILE A 174 -1.46 8.44 -16.96
CA ILE A 174 -1.51 7.04 -17.36
C ILE A 174 -0.52 6.87 -18.50
N SER A 175 0.41 5.91 -18.36
CA SER A 175 1.32 5.55 -19.43
C SER A 175 0.59 4.79 -20.53
N ASP A 176 1.00 5.01 -21.78
CA ASP A 176 0.55 4.22 -22.93
C ASP A 176 1.25 2.84 -22.99
N ASP A 177 2.33 2.66 -22.23
CA ASP A 177 3.09 1.43 -22.15
C ASP A 177 2.47 0.49 -21.11
N VAL A 178 2.22 -0.74 -21.54
CA VAL A 178 1.57 -1.79 -20.73
C VAL A 178 2.33 -3.12 -20.87
N LEU A 179 2.09 -4.04 -19.96
CA LEU A 179 2.52 -5.43 -20.15
C LEU A 179 1.91 -5.99 -21.44
N CYS A 180 2.74 -6.64 -22.24
CA CYS A 180 2.30 -7.17 -23.52
C CYS A 180 1.55 -8.50 -23.34
N ALA A 181 0.22 -8.46 -23.44
CA ALA A 181 -0.63 -9.62 -23.29
C ALA A 181 -0.40 -10.71 -24.38
N GLY A 182 0.23 -10.33 -25.50
CA GLY A 182 0.60 -11.27 -26.57
C GLY A 182 1.98 -11.89 -26.40
N ASN A 183 2.71 -11.55 -25.35
CA ASN A 183 4.04 -12.10 -25.08
C ASN A 183 3.93 -13.22 -24.02
N GLU A 184 4.35 -14.43 -24.38
CA GLU A 184 4.31 -15.57 -23.46
C GLU A 184 5.20 -15.37 -22.23
N GLU A 185 6.31 -14.65 -22.34
CA GLU A 185 7.18 -14.32 -21.21
C GLU A 185 6.44 -13.47 -20.17
N THR A 186 5.50 -12.62 -20.61
CA THR A 186 4.63 -11.88 -19.71
C THR A 186 3.73 -12.83 -18.88
N MET A 187 3.20 -13.88 -19.51
CA MET A 187 2.40 -14.88 -18.79
C MET A 187 3.24 -15.65 -17.78
N VAL A 188 4.46 -16.05 -18.16
CA VAL A 188 5.42 -16.68 -17.24
C VAL A 188 5.81 -15.77 -16.09
N PHE A 189 5.96 -14.47 -16.34
CA PHE A 189 6.21 -13.47 -15.29
C PHE A 189 5.06 -13.41 -14.29
N LEU A 190 3.82 -13.39 -14.78
CA LEU A 190 2.61 -13.26 -13.93
C LEU A 190 2.31 -14.53 -13.11
N GLU A 191 2.75 -15.71 -13.57
CA GLU A 191 2.57 -16.99 -12.87
C GLU A 191 3.56 -17.21 -11.70
N ASN A 192 4.56 -16.36 -11.57
CA ASN A 192 5.66 -16.48 -10.62
C ASN A 192 5.62 -15.47 -9.48
#